data_cbb54eb6eedb62ec5b0d9fc7f2a219ee
#
_entry.id   cbb54eb6eedb62ec5b0d9fc7f2a219ee
#
_cell.length_a   1.000
_cell.length_b   1.000
_cell.length_c   1.000
_cell.angle_alpha   90.00
_cell.angle_beta   90.00
_cell.angle_gamma   90.00
#
_symmetry.space_group_name_H-M   'P 1'
#
loop_
_entity.id
_entity.type
_entity.pdbx_description
1 polymer ?
#
loop_
_entity_poly.entity_id
_entity_poly.type
_entity_poly.pdbx_seq_one_letter_code
_entity_poly.pdbx_strand_id
1 'polypeptide(L)'
;MKLIREEIEKVEVITEGAGKSAKLYIKGPFLQAECVNRNGRMYPMSIMEREVKRYTEQYVNKGRALGELGHPDGPTVNLDRVSHKIVALEQKGNNFIGKAQILSTPMGKIAESLLKEGVCLGVSSHGIGSLTSTKEGYKQVGEDFMLATAADI
;
A
#
# COMPACT_ATOMS: atom_id res chain seq x y z
N MET A 1 17.99 9.01 -5.96
CA MET A 1 16.80 8.46 -5.27
C MET A 1 16.63 7.00 -5.61
N LYS A 2 16.13 6.24 -4.67
CA LYS A 2 15.93 4.80 -4.82
C LYS A 2 14.45 4.46 -4.78
N LEU A 3 14.10 3.36 -5.43
CA LEU A 3 12.80 2.74 -5.25
C LEU A 3 12.80 2.02 -3.89
N ILE A 4 11.84 2.36 -3.04
CA ILE A 4 11.75 1.81 -1.68
C ILE A 4 10.45 1.04 -1.56
N ARG A 5 10.53 -0.25 -1.18
CA ARG A 5 9.38 -1.13 -0.99
C ARG A 5 9.34 -1.65 0.43
N GLU A 6 8.13 -1.71 1.00
CA GLU A 6 7.89 -2.34 2.30
C GLU A 6 6.74 -3.33 2.17
N GLU A 7 6.83 -4.44 2.87
CA GLU A 7 5.81 -5.49 2.84
C GLU A 7 5.11 -5.65 4.18
N ILE A 8 3.81 -5.87 4.12
CA ILE A 8 2.99 -6.29 5.25
C ILE A 8 2.36 -7.63 4.86
N GLU A 9 2.70 -8.67 5.62
CA GLU A 9 2.43 -10.06 5.22
C GLU A 9 0.96 -10.47 5.22
N LYS A 10 0.11 -9.78 5.98
CA LYS A 10 -1.26 -10.21 6.15
C LYS A 10 -2.22 -9.05 6.21
N VAL A 11 -3.27 -9.14 5.40
CA VAL A 11 -4.40 -8.22 5.42
C VAL A 11 -5.68 -9.01 5.68
N GLU A 12 -6.67 -8.32 6.24
CA GLU A 12 -8.00 -8.86 6.47
C GLU A 12 -8.83 -8.77 5.20
N VAL A 13 -9.63 -9.79 4.92
CA VAL A 13 -10.56 -9.80 3.77
C VAL A 13 -11.95 -9.45 4.25
N ILE A 14 -12.58 -8.49 3.59
CA ILE A 14 -13.91 -8.00 3.93
C ILE A 14 -14.81 -8.08 2.70
N THR A 15 -15.99 -8.68 2.84
CA THR A 15 -17.01 -8.68 1.79
C THR A 15 -18.14 -7.74 2.19
N GLU A 16 -18.47 -6.79 1.33
CA GLU A 16 -19.57 -5.86 1.53
C GLU A 16 -20.66 -6.09 0.47
N GLY A 17 -21.91 -6.13 0.90
CA GLY A 17 -23.04 -6.41 0.04
C GLY A 17 -23.34 -7.91 -0.09
N ALA A 18 -24.24 -8.27 -1.00
CA ALA A 18 -24.68 -9.64 -1.21
C ALA A 18 -24.90 -9.91 -2.69
N GLY A 19 -24.80 -11.19 -3.09
CA GLY A 19 -25.06 -11.64 -4.45
C GLY A 19 -24.03 -11.09 -5.45
N LYS A 20 -24.51 -10.77 -6.64
CA LYS A 20 -23.66 -10.28 -7.73
C LYS A 20 -23.12 -8.88 -7.52
N SER A 21 -23.75 -8.10 -6.62
CA SER A 21 -23.30 -6.75 -6.29
C SER A 21 -22.31 -6.71 -5.12
N ALA A 22 -21.98 -7.85 -4.53
CA ALA A 22 -21.02 -7.92 -3.45
C ALA A 22 -19.62 -7.45 -3.91
N LYS A 23 -18.98 -6.66 -3.06
CA LYS A 23 -17.62 -6.15 -3.30
C LYS A 23 -16.67 -6.75 -2.29
N LEU A 24 -15.48 -7.09 -2.75
CA LEU A 24 -14.43 -7.64 -1.93
C LEU A 24 -13.40 -6.56 -1.64
N TYR A 25 -12.99 -6.46 -0.37
CA TYR A 25 -11.98 -5.50 0.09
C TYR A 25 -10.89 -6.21 0.87
N ILE A 26 -9.72 -5.63 0.86
CA ILE A 26 -8.66 -5.96 1.82
C ILE A 26 -8.46 -4.77 2.74
N LYS A 27 -8.18 -5.02 4.02
CA LYS A 27 -7.99 -4.00 5.04
C LYS A 27 -6.87 -4.42 6.00
N GLY A 28 -6.08 -3.46 6.40
CA GLY A 28 -5.02 -3.67 7.38
C GLY A 28 -4.05 -2.50 7.39
N PRO A 29 -2.99 -2.57 8.19
CA PRO A 29 -1.95 -1.55 8.16
C PRO A 29 -1.21 -1.65 6.82
N PHE A 30 -1.31 -0.62 6.00
CA PHE A 30 -0.58 -0.55 4.73
C PHE A 30 0.79 0.11 4.90
N LEU A 31 0.90 1.06 5.85
CA LEU A 31 2.10 1.84 6.10
C LEU A 31 2.34 1.96 7.59
N GLN A 32 3.60 2.05 7.99
CA GLN A 32 4.00 2.22 9.39
C GLN A 32 5.09 3.29 9.50
N ALA A 33 4.98 4.14 10.52
CA ALA A 33 5.95 5.18 10.82
C ALA A 33 6.57 4.96 12.20
N GLU A 34 7.72 5.60 12.46
CA GLU A 34 8.41 5.65 13.76
C GLU A 34 8.83 4.30 14.31
N CYS A 35 8.84 3.26 13.50
CA CYS A 35 9.37 1.95 13.90
C CYS A 35 10.32 1.42 12.83
N VAL A 36 11.36 0.72 13.25
CA VAL A 36 12.28 0.06 12.32
C VAL A 36 11.58 -1.19 11.81
N ASN A 37 11.35 -1.26 10.50
CA ASN A 37 10.64 -2.37 9.89
C ASN A 37 11.57 -3.57 9.61
N ARG A 38 11.04 -4.64 9.04
CA ARG A 38 11.77 -5.88 8.73
C ARG A 38 12.94 -5.66 7.75
N ASN A 39 12.90 -4.57 6.98
CA ASN A 39 13.97 -4.22 6.04
C ASN A 39 15.02 -3.30 6.67
N GLY A 40 14.91 -3.00 7.97
CA GLY A 40 15.83 -2.12 8.66
C GLY A 40 15.64 -0.65 8.32
N ARG A 41 14.45 -0.24 7.91
CA ARG A 41 14.13 1.15 7.55
C ARG A 41 13.09 1.74 8.51
N MET A 42 13.21 3.03 8.76
CA MET A 42 12.29 3.80 9.58
C MET A 42 11.80 5.01 8.79
N TYR A 43 10.49 5.22 8.82
CA TYR A 43 9.83 6.38 8.20
C TYR A 43 9.47 7.36 9.30
N PRO A 44 10.04 8.58 9.30
CA PRO A 44 9.62 9.63 10.24
C PRO A 44 8.13 9.94 10.08
N MET A 45 7.44 10.16 11.19
CA MET A 45 6.00 10.42 11.18
C MET A 45 5.63 11.64 10.35
N SER A 46 6.41 12.72 10.45
CA SER A 46 6.15 13.95 9.67
C SER A 46 6.15 13.70 8.17
N ILE A 47 7.08 12.86 7.69
CA ILE A 47 7.20 12.50 6.28
C ILE A 47 6.01 11.61 5.88
N MET A 48 5.69 10.61 6.71
CA MET A 48 4.59 9.70 6.41
C MET A 48 3.24 10.43 6.40
N GLU A 49 2.98 11.29 7.37
CA GLU A 49 1.75 12.09 7.41
C GLU A 49 1.62 13.00 6.19
N ARG A 50 2.70 13.66 5.81
CA ARG A 50 2.74 14.50 4.63
C ARG A 50 2.40 13.71 3.36
N GLU A 51 3.03 12.55 3.20
CA GLU A 51 2.85 11.74 1.99
C GLU A 51 1.49 11.04 1.93
N VAL A 52 0.98 10.58 3.06
CA VAL A 52 -0.37 10.00 3.13
C VAL A 52 -1.42 11.08 2.81
N LYS A 53 -1.25 12.29 3.33
CA LYS A 53 -2.15 13.41 3.03
C LYS A 53 -2.11 13.74 1.53
N ARG A 54 -0.92 13.90 0.96
CA ARG A 54 -0.75 14.17 -0.48
C ARG A 54 -1.36 13.08 -1.33
N TYR A 55 -1.05 11.82 -1.03
CA TYR A 55 -1.54 10.65 -1.75
C TYR A 55 -3.08 10.56 -1.67
N THR A 56 -3.63 10.80 -0.49
CA THR A 56 -5.08 10.80 -0.28
C THR A 56 -5.77 11.88 -1.11
N GLU A 57 -5.27 13.11 -1.06
CA GLU A 57 -5.85 14.24 -1.80
C GLU A 57 -5.70 14.11 -3.31
N GLN A 58 -4.55 13.62 -3.78
CA GLN A 58 -4.26 13.55 -5.21
C GLN A 58 -4.75 12.28 -5.89
N TYR A 59 -4.87 11.19 -5.15
CA TYR A 59 -5.19 9.88 -5.73
C TYR A 59 -6.42 9.22 -5.13
N VAL A 60 -6.45 9.00 -3.81
CA VAL A 60 -7.57 8.29 -3.16
C VAL A 60 -8.89 9.01 -3.38
N ASN A 61 -8.95 10.29 -3.07
CA ASN A 61 -10.16 11.10 -3.19
C ASN A 61 -10.61 11.32 -4.63
N LYS A 62 -9.71 11.14 -5.58
CA LYS A 62 -10.01 11.28 -7.01
C LYS A 62 -10.29 9.95 -7.70
N GLY A 63 -10.33 8.84 -6.96
CA GLY A 63 -10.52 7.52 -7.53
C GLY A 63 -9.36 7.02 -8.38
N ARG A 64 -8.15 7.50 -8.12
CA ARG A 64 -6.94 7.19 -8.91
C ARG A 64 -5.87 6.40 -8.14
N ALA A 65 -6.15 6.01 -6.91
CA ALA A 65 -5.20 5.27 -6.09
C ALA A 65 -5.20 3.78 -6.44
N LEU A 66 -4.55 3.44 -7.53
CA LEU A 66 -4.53 2.09 -8.07
C LEU A 66 -3.32 1.31 -7.59
N GLY A 67 -3.45 0.00 -7.47
CA GLY A 67 -2.37 -0.91 -7.14
C GLY A 67 -2.33 -2.11 -8.08
N GLU A 68 -1.16 -2.71 -8.20
CA GLU A 68 -0.90 -3.82 -9.10
C GLU A 68 -0.86 -5.14 -8.36
N LEU A 69 -1.11 -6.20 -9.12
CA LEU A 69 -0.80 -7.56 -8.69
C LEU A 69 0.68 -7.82 -9.04
N GLY A 70 1.50 -8.04 -8.00
CA GLY A 70 2.93 -8.14 -8.15
C GLY A 70 3.64 -6.81 -7.87
N HIS A 71 4.94 -6.79 -8.07
CA HIS A 71 5.76 -5.61 -7.77
C HIS A 71 6.20 -4.93 -9.07
N PRO A 72 5.78 -3.68 -9.31
CA PRO A 72 6.25 -2.94 -10.48
C PRO A 72 7.74 -2.61 -10.36
N ASP A 73 8.40 -2.45 -11.50
CA ASP A 73 9.83 -2.13 -11.56
C ASP A 73 10.13 -0.65 -11.29
N GLY A 74 9.12 0.18 -11.31
CA GLY A 74 9.27 1.62 -11.11
C GLY A 74 8.08 2.21 -10.35
N PRO A 75 8.04 3.54 -10.19
CA PRO A 75 6.98 4.21 -9.44
C PRO A 75 5.67 4.36 -10.21
N THR A 76 5.67 4.09 -11.51
CA THR A 76 4.50 4.26 -12.37
C THR A 76 3.61 3.03 -12.33
N VAL A 77 2.29 3.24 -12.23
CA VAL A 77 1.30 2.16 -12.25
C VAL A 77 1.04 1.73 -13.70
N ASN A 78 1.10 0.42 -13.95
CA ASN A 78 0.74 -0.19 -15.24
C ASN A 78 -0.73 -0.60 -15.20
N LEU A 79 -1.57 0.07 -15.99
CA LEU A 79 -3.02 -0.13 -15.93
C LEU A 79 -3.46 -1.55 -16.29
N ASP A 80 -2.71 -2.25 -17.12
CA ASP A 80 -3.00 -3.65 -17.48
C ASP A 80 -2.73 -4.64 -16.33
N ARG A 81 -2.05 -4.22 -15.28
CA ARG A 81 -1.75 -5.03 -14.10
C ARG A 81 -2.53 -4.63 -12.86
N VAL A 82 -3.41 -3.65 -12.96
CA VAL A 82 -4.19 -3.16 -11.83
C VAL A 82 -5.14 -4.23 -11.32
N SER A 83 -5.07 -4.51 -10.02
CA SER A 83 -5.91 -5.49 -9.35
C SER A 83 -6.86 -4.87 -8.33
N HIS A 84 -6.54 -3.68 -7.82
CA HIS A 84 -7.32 -3.06 -6.74
C HIS A 84 -7.19 -1.55 -6.75
N LYS A 85 -8.09 -0.91 -6.01
CA LYS A 85 -8.14 0.54 -5.81
C LYS A 85 -8.15 0.82 -4.32
N ILE A 86 -7.23 1.65 -3.86
CA ILE A 86 -7.20 2.07 -2.46
C ILE A 86 -8.31 3.10 -2.24
N VAL A 87 -9.20 2.81 -1.29
CA VAL A 87 -10.38 3.64 -1.03
C VAL A 87 -10.27 4.42 0.28
N ALA A 88 -9.38 4.02 1.18
CA ALA A 88 -9.16 4.72 2.44
C ALA A 88 -7.76 4.48 2.98
N LEU A 89 -7.21 5.50 3.63
CA LEU A 89 -6.01 5.44 4.46
C LEU A 89 -6.27 6.26 5.70
N GLU A 90 -6.20 5.65 6.87
CA GLU A 90 -6.52 6.29 8.14
C GLU A 90 -5.41 6.03 9.15
N GLN A 91 -4.90 7.10 9.77
CA GLN A 91 -3.86 6.98 10.79
C GLN A 91 -4.44 6.44 12.10
N LYS A 92 -3.77 5.43 12.64
CA LYS A 92 -4.04 4.92 14.00
C LYS A 92 -2.69 4.71 14.69
N GLY A 93 -2.32 5.65 15.55
CA GLY A 93 -0.99 5.65 16.17
C GLY A 93 0.09 5.74 15.10
N ASN A 94 1.01 4.82 15.09
CA ASN A 94 2.11 4.76 14.11
C ASN A 94 1.75 3.99 12.84
N ASN A 95 0.53 3.44 12.77
CA ASN A 95 0.05 2.70 11.61
C ASN A 95 -0.90 3.54 10.77
N PHE A 96 -0.87 3.30 9.48
CA PHE A 96 -1.85 3.85 8.54
C PHE A 96 -2.66 2.69 8.00
N ILE A 97 -3.90 2.60 8.49
CA ILE A 97 -4.81 1.50 8.14
C ILE A 97 -5.42 1.80 6.78
N GLY A 98 -5.18 0.92 5.84
CA GLY A 98 -5.68 1.05 4.49
C GLY A 98 -6.83 0.11 4.21
N LYS A 99 -7.67 0.50 3.28
CA LYS A 99 -8.74 -0.33 2.73
C LYS A 99 -8.68 -0.23 1.22
N ALA A 100 -8.69 -1.36 0.54
CA ALA A 100 -8.64 -1.42 -0.92
C ALA A 100 -9.73 -2.33 -1.46
N GLN A 101 -10.40 -1.87 -2.51
CA GLN A 101 -11.41 -2.65 -3.21
C GLN A 101 -10.74 -3.48 -4.29
N ILE A 102 -11.01 -4.78 -4.31
CA ILE A 102 -10.57 -5.66 -5.40
C ILE A 102 -11.45 -5.38 -6.61
N LEU A 103 -10.83 -5.06 -7.73
CA LEU A 103 -11.54 -4.66 -8.95
C LEU A 103 -11.81 -5.86 -9.86
N SER A 104 -12.72 -5.67 -10.81
CA SER A 104 -13.08 -6.71 -11.79
C SER A 104 -12.15 -6.72 -13.02
N THR A 105 -10.94 -6.20 -12.87
CA THR A 105 -9.89 -6.29 -13.90
C THR A 105 -9.37 -7.71 -13.99
N PRO A 106 -8.66 -8.10 -15.06
CA PRO A 106 -8.07 -9.44 -15.15
C PRO A 106 -7.20 -9.79 -13.93
N MET A 107 -6.34 -8.87 -13.48
CA MET A 107 -5.49 -9.09 -12.31
C MET A 107 -6.31 -9.07 -11.00
N GLY A 108 -7.35 -8.26 -10.94
CA GLY A 108 -8.27 -8.24 -9.81
C GLY A 108 -9.04 -9.54 -9.64
N LYS A 109 -9.42 -10.16 -10.73
CA LYS A 109 -10.10 -11.47 -10.71
C LYS A 109 -9.17 -12.57 -10.18
N ILE A 110 -7.89 -12.52 -10.52
CA ILE A 110 -6.89 -13.44 -9.98
C ILE A 110 -6.77 -13.25 -8.47
N ALA A 111 -6.62 -12.02 -8.01
CA ALA A 111 -6.55 -11.70 -6.58
C ALA A 111 -7.82 -12.15 -5.84
N GLU A 112 -9.00 -11.88 -6.40
CA GLU A 112 -10.29 -12.32 -5.85
C GLU A 112 -10.33 -13.84 -5.69
N SER A 113 -9.98 -14.59 -6.72
CA SER A 113 -9.92 -16.05 -6.69
C SER A 113 -9.02 -16.55 -5.55
N LEU A 114 -7.82 -16.01 -5.45
CA LEU A 114 -6.86 -16.42 -4.42
C LEU A 114 -7.40 -16.15 -3.01
N LEU A 115 -7.96 -14.96 -2.80
CA LEU A 115 -8.52 -14.59 -1.50
C LEU A 115 -9.72 -15.45 -1.11
N LYS A 116 -10.60 -15.78 -2.06
CA LYS A 116 -11.77 -16.64 -1.83
C LYS A 116 -11.37 -18.08 -1.52
N GLU A 117 -10.24 -18.53 -2.05
CA GLU A 117 -9.70 -19.87 -1.77
C GLU A 117 -8.87 -19.92 -0.47
N GLY A 118 -8.83 -18.82 0.29
CA GLY A 118 -8.16 -18.77 1.56
C GLY A 118 -6.65 -18.50 1.49
N VAL A 119 -6.16 -18.06 0.35
CA VAL A 119 -4.75 -17.68 0.22
C VAL A 119 -4.52 -16.38 1.00
N CYS A 120 -3.50 -16.37 1.86
CA CYS A 120 -3.10 -15.16 2.58
C CYS A 120 -2.21 -14.33 1.68
N LEU A 121 -2.73 -13.16 1.31
CA LEU A 121 -1.97 -12.19 0.53
C LEU A 121 -1.55 -11.03 1.41
N GLY A 122 -0.34 -10.54 1.19
CA GLY A 122 0.16 -9.34 1.84
C GLY A 122 0.08 -8.15 0.91
N VAL A 123 0.48 -6.99 1.41
CA VAL A 123 0.57 -5.76 0.63
C VAL A 123 1.96 -5.17 0.73
N SER A 124 2.36 -4.45 -0.31
CA SER A 124 3.66 -3.82 -0.42
C SER A 124 3.48 -2.38 -0.84
N SER A 125 3.93 -1.45 -0.01
CA SER A 125 4.01 -0.05 -0.44
C SER A 125 5.25 0.16 -1.30
N HIS A 126 5.22 1.12 -2.21
CA HIS A 126 6.42 1.56 -2.88
C HIS A 126 6.42 3.07 -3.11
N GLY A 127 7.61 3.62 -3.14
CA GLY A 127 7.85 5.03 -3.38
C GLY A 127 9.30 5.23 -3.78
N ILE A 128 9.67 6.48 -3.95
CA ILE A 128 11.06 6.87 -4.27
C ILE A 128 11.56 7.83 -3.22
N GLY A 129 12.83 7.72 -2.88
CA GLY A 129 13.44 8.59 -1.89
C GLY A 129 14.88 8.22 -1.60
N SER A 130 15.46 8.93 -0.64
CA SER A 130 16.81 8.69 -0.15
C SER A 130 16.79 7.98 1.19
N LEU A 131 17.83 7.22 1.49
CA LEU A 131 18.01 6.53 2.75
C LEU A 131 19.30 7.01 3.39
N THR A 132 19.25 7.33 4.68
CA THR A 132 20.39 7.76 5.46
C THR A 132 20.67 6.75 6.58
N SER A 133 21.92 6.27 6.68
CA SER A 133 22.32 5.38 7.76
C SER A 133 22.35 6.13 9.08
N THR A 134 21.85 5.51 10.14
CA THR A 134 21.83 6.06 11.49
C THR A 134 22.90 5.40 12.36
N LYS A 135 23.21 6.04 13.49
CA LYS A 135 24.17 5.50 14.47
C LYS A 135 23.67 4.20 15.10
N GLU A 136 22.36 4.02 15.17
CA GLU A 136 21.69 2.84 15.73
C GLU A 136 21.68 1.64 14.77
N GLY A 137 22.16 1.82 13.54
CA GLY A 137 22.31 0.73 12.56
C GLY A 137 21.13 0.52 11.62
N TYR A 138 20.07 1.31 11.73
CA TYR A 138 18.96 1.27 10.75
C TYR A 138 19.12 2.41 9.73
N LYS A 139 18.31 2.38 8.68
CA LYS A 139 18.26 3.44 7.68
C LYS A 139 16.98 4.26 7.84
N GLN A 140 17.14 5.58 7.77
CA GLN A 140 16.04 6.52 7.87
C GLN A 140 15.67 7.04 6.49
N VAL A 141 14.36 7.02 6.18
CA VAL A 141 13.83 7.56 4.94
C VAL A 141 13.89 9.08 4.98
N GLY A 142 14.38 9.68 3.90
CA GLY A 142 14.62 11.12 3.81
C GLY A 142 13.36 11.94 3.47
N GLU A 143 13.52 13.27 3.60
CA GLU A 143 12.43 14.22 3.32
C GLU A 143 12.02 14.25 1.86
N ASP A 144 12.86 13.75 0.96
CA ASP A 144 12.58 13.64 -0.46
C ASP A 144 11.65 12.48 -0.82
N PHE A 145 11.22 11.70 0.18
CA PHE A 145 10.36 10.55 -0.05
C PHE A 145 9.03 10.95 -0.70
N MET A 146 8.69 10.25 -1.79
CA MET A 146 7.38 10.35 -2.45
C MET A 146 6.74 8.99 -2.48
N LEU A 147 5.57 8.86 -1.83
CA LEU A 147 4.77 7.66 -1.89
C LEU A 147 4.13 7.54 -3.28
N ALA A 148 4.41 6.46 -3.98
CA ALA A 148 3.85 6.21 -5.31
C ALA A 148 2.60 5.32 -5.23
N THR A 149 2.65 4.25 -4.43
CA THR A 149 1.51 3.37 -4.21
C THR A 149 1.51 2.92 -2.75
N ALA A 150 0.35 3.07 -2.09
CA ALA A 150 0.22 2.67 -0.69
C ALA A 150 0.22 1.14 -0.52
N ALA A 151 -0.30 0.41 -1.50
CA ALA A 151 -0.32 -1.05 -1.45
C ALA A 151 -0.40 -1.67 -2.85
N ASP A 152 0.55 -2.52 -3.17
CA ASP A 152 0.46 -3.52 -4.24
C ASP A 152 0.18 -4.87 -3.60
N ILE A 153 -0.32 -5.81 -4.35
CA ILE A 153 -0.58 -7.16 -3.83
C ILE A 153 0.47 -8.13 -4.31
#